data_e1a3346f6896ad0c6d1636e9e43f6dd1
#
_entry.id   e1a3346f6896ad0c6d1636e9e43f6dd1
#
_cell.length_a   1.000
_cell.length_b   1.000
_cell.length_c   1.000
_cell.angle_alpha   90.00
_cell.angle_beta   90.00
_cell.angle_gamma   90.00
#
_symmetry.space_group_name_H-M   'P 1'
#
loop_
_entity.id
_entity.type
_entity.pdbx_description
1 polymer ?
#
loop_
_entity_poly.entity_id
_entity_poly.type
_entity_poly.pdbx_seq_one_letter_code
_entity_poly.pdbx_strand_id
1 'polypeptide(L)'
;TTSRLSQGLLNSEAAVHDDFVEVSIDIQKAFLQGLSYDELAQLTGEPRRQVAFTLPKGAAAQLRKIKGYEDFSEELEVLECTKPGTGCKDAPRAFNMKLATVTRSPKLGLCPTTMDGELEIQHDGRNLTAALGKHVDDVKIIGKEKNVDSIVQAIEAVFGKVTSSK
;
A
#
# COMPACT_ATOMS: atom_id res chain seq x y z
N THR A 1 -4.66 -3.26 -8.92
CA THR A 1 -5.10 -1.96 -9.50
C THR A 1 -6.58 -2.02 -9.80
N THR A 2 -7.34 -1.08 -9.27
CA THR A 2 -8.79 -0.93 -9.49
C THR A 2 -9.11 -0.89 -10.98
N SER A 3 -10.11 -1.66 -11.41
CA SER A 3 -10.54 -1.71 -12.80
C SER A 3 -11.13 -0.36 -13.28
N ARG A 4 -11.16 -0.15 -14.60
CA ARG A 4 -11.82 1.06 -15.17
C ARG A 4 -13.31 1.12 -14.81
N LEU A 5 -13.97 -0.05 -14.74
CA LEU A 5 -15.37 -0.14 -14.34
C LEU A 5 -15.54 0.34 -12.89
N SER A 6 -14.69 -0.14 -11.97
CA SER A 6 -14.72 0.27 -10.57
C SER A 6 -14.42 1.76 -10.38
N GLN A 7 -13.50 2.33 -11.16
CA GLN A 7 -13.25 3.78 -11.16
C GLN A 7 -14.47 4.57 -11.65
N GLY A 8 -15.12 4.09 -12.72
CA GLY A 8 -16.37 4.68 -13.21
C GLY A 8 -17.49 4.62 -12.18
N LEU A 9 -17.58 3.50 -11.45
CA LEU A 9 -18.57 3.33 -10.38
C LEU A 9 -18.31 4.32 -9.23
N LEU A 10 -17.07 4.47 -8.77
CA LEU A 10 -16.73 5.46 -7.74
C LEU A 10 -17.14 6.88 -8.15
N ASN A 11 -16.82 7.29 -9.39
CA ASN A 11 -17.21 8.60 -9.89
C ASN A 11 -18.74 8.78 -9.96
N SER A 12 -19.44 7.74 -10.37
CA SER A 12 -20.90 7.74 -10.45
C SER A 12 -21.55 7.86 -9.07
N GLU A 13 -21.07 7.08 -8.10
CA GLU A 13 -21.56 7.14 -6.72
C GLU A 13 -21.29 8.50 -6.06
N ALA A 14 -20.09 9.07 -6.29
CA ALA A 14 -19.79 10.41 -5.80
C ALA A 14 -20.71 11.49 -6.38
N ALA A 15 -21.12 11.34 -7.66
CA ALA A 15 -21.99 12.30 -8.32
C ALA A 15 -23.48 12.17 -7.93
N VAL A 16 -23.91 11.00 -7.48
CA VAL A 16 -25.31 10.73 -7.12
C VAL A 16 -25.62 11.12 -5.66
N HIS A 17 -24.61 11.08 -4.79
CA HIS A 17 -24.79 11.37 -3.37
C HIS A 17 -24.29 12.79 -3.03
N ASP A 18 -25.21 13.72 -2.79
CA ASP A 18 -24.88 15.13 -2.45
C ASP A 18 -24.09 15.28 -1.13
N ASP A 19 -24.15 14.29 -0.26
CA ASP A 19 -23.45 14.26 1.04
C ASP A 19 -22.10 13.51 0.98
N PHE A 20 -21.68 13.07 -0.21
CA PHE A 20 -20.38 12.43 -0.42
C PHE A 20 -19.30 13.44 -0.79
N VAL A 21 -18.13 13.25 -0.23
CA VAL A 21 -16.91 13.94 -0.63
C VAL A 21 -15.99 12.96 -1.35
N GLU A 22 -15.20 13.48 -2.26
CA GLU A 22 -14.17 12.72 -2.98
C GLU A 22 -12.79 13.23 -2.56
N VAL A 23 -11.88 12.30 -2.23
CA VAL A 23 -10.49 12.58 -1.91
C VAL A 23 -9.61 11.59 -2.65
N SER A 24 -8.63 12.11 -3.38
CA SER A 24 -7.53 11.31 -3.92
C SER A 24 -6.28 11.53 -3.08
N ILE A 25 -5.60 10.46 -2.70
CA ILE A 25 -4.36 10.51 -1.93
C ILE A 25 -3.23 9.79 -2.66
N ASP A 26 -2.05 10.37 -2.60
CA ASP A 26 -0.79 9.77 -3.06
C ASP A 26 0.06 9.39 -1.84
N ILE A 27 0.50 8.12 -1.77
CA ILE A 27 1.32 7.61 -0.69
C ILE A 27 2.78 7.62 -1.13
N GLN A 28 3.54 8.54 -0.58
CA GLN A 28 4.95 8.71 -0.94
C GLN A 28 5.77 7.45 -0.68
N LYS A 29 6.61 7.08 -1.66
CA LYS A 29 7.50 5.91 -1.56
C LYS A 29 6.77 4.62 -1.21
N ALA A 30 5.54 4.45 -1.69
CA ALA A 30 4.63 3.35 -1.38
C ALA A 30 5.33 1.97 -1.37
N PHE A 31 6.10 1.64 -2.41
CA PHE A 31 6.79 0.35 -2.52
C PHE A 31 7.84 0.12 -1.43
N LEU A 32 8.47 1.17 -0.93
CA LEU A 32 9.43 1.05 0.19
C LEU A 32 8.72 0.91 1.54
N GLN A 33 7.43 1.20 1.59
CA GLN A 33 6.60 1.10 2.78
C GLN A 33 5.83 -0.22 2.89
N GLY A 34 5.94 -1.12 1.91
CA GLY A 34 5.30 -2.43 1.90
C GLY A 34 5.71 -3.34 3.06
N LEU A 35 5.08 -4.50 3.15
CA LEU A 35 5.44 -5.57 4.09
C LEU A 35 6.84 -6.12 3.78
N SER A 36 7.56 -6.54 4.82
CA SER A 36 8.79 -7.32 4.69
C SER A 36 8.51 -8.73 4.14
N TYR A 37 9.54 -9.44 3.69
CA TYR A 37 9.40 -10.83 3.25
C TYR A 37 8.97 -11.76 4.38
N ASP A 38 9.34 -11.46 5.63
CA ASP A 38 8.91 -12.21 6.80
C ASP A 38 7.41 -11.98 7.09
N GLU A 39 6.95 -10.73 7.06
CA GLU A 39 5.54 -10.38 7.22
C GLU A 39 4.67 -10.97 6.10
N LEU A 40 5.16 -10.94 4.85
CA LEU A 40 4.47 -11.57 3.72
C LEU A 40 4.31 -13.08 3.93
N ALA A 41 5.39 -13.77 4.32
CA ALA A 41 5.34 -15.20 4.60
C ALA A 41 4.35 -15.55 5.73
N GLN A 42 4.35 -14.77 6.81
CA GLN A 42 3.40 -14.96 7.91
C GLN A 42 1.94 -14.74 7.49
N LEU A 43 1.69 -13.71 6.68
CA LEU A 43 0.33 -13.35 6.27
C LEU A 43 -0.25 -14.30 5.22
N THR A 44 0.59 -14.82 4.32
CA THR A 44 0.15 -15.66 3.20
C THR A 44 0.30 -17.15 3.45
N GLY A 45 1.14 -17.56 4.42
CA GLY A 45 1.57 -18.94 4.60
C GLY A 45 2.52 -19.44 3.51
N GLU A 46 2.94 -18.57 2.58
CA GLU A 46 3.92 -18.91 1.55
C GLU A 46 5.34 -18.95 2.14
N PRO A 47 6.27 -19.75 1.60
CA PRO A 47 7.66 -19.73 2.03
C PRO A 47 8.27 -18.32 1.90
N ARG A 48 9.06 -17.93 2.90
CA ARG A 48 9.79 -16.66 2.85
C ARG A 48 10.66 -16.60 1.59
N ARG A 49 10.49 -15.56 0.83
CA ARG A 49 11.30 -15.33 -0.36
C ARG A 49 12.64 -14.72 0.01
N GLN A 50 13.72 -15.28 -0.52
CA GLN A 50 15.06 -14.73 -0.39
C GLN A 50 15.40 -13.96 -1.67
N VAL A 51 15.71 -12.68 -1.53
CA VAL A 51 16.12 -11.81 -2.64
C VAL A 51 17.42 -11.14 -2.25
N ALA A 52 18.44 -11.37 -3.06
CA ALA A 52 19.75 -10.74 -2.88
C ALA A 52 20.07 -9.86 -4.09
N PHE A 53 20.90 -8.87 -3.88
CA PHE A 53 21.41 -8.02 -4.94
C PHE A 53 22.91 -7.78 -4.77
N THR A 54 23.58 -7.59 -5.89
CA THR A 54 24.97 -7.15 -5.96
C THR A 54 25.05 -5.63 -5.98
N LEU A 55 26.08 -5.10 -5.39
CA LEU A 55 26.28 -3.65 -5.40
C LEU A 55 26.70 -3.15 -6.78
N PRO A 56 26.28 -1.93 -7.16
CA PRO A 56 26.86 -1.25 -8.31
C PRO A 56 28.37 -1.07 -8.13
N LYS A 57 29.11 -1.09 -9.24
CA LYS A 57 30.56 -0.92 -9.24
C LYS A 57 30.99 0.31 -8.42
N GLY A 58 31.87 0.12 -7.47
CA GLY A 58 32.40 1.15 -6.58
C GLY A 58 31.52 1.48 -5.36
N ALA A 59 30.32 0.91 -5.24
CA ALA A 59 29.46 1.16 -4.10
C ALA A 59 29.94 0.47 -2.81
N ALA A 60 30.69 -0.65 -2.90
CA ALA A 60 31.26 -1.32 -1.74
C ALA A 60 32.21 -0.44 -0.93
N ALA A 61 32.96 0.44 -1.59
CA ALA A 61 33.83 1.40 -0.90
C ALA A 61 33.03 2.39 -0.01
N GLN A 62 31.77 2.67 -0.37
CA GLN A 62 30.91 3.49 0.47
C GLN A 62 30.22 2.63 1.55
N LEU A 63 29.87 1.40 1.23
CA LEU A 63 29.28 0.47 2.21
C LEU A 63 30.23 0.19 3.36
N ARG A 64 31.53 -0.02 3.08
CA ARG A 64 32.59 -0.25 4.10
C ARG A 64 32.78 0.91 5.08
N LYS A 65 32.26 2.10 4.80
CA LYS A 65 32.24 3.23 5.75
C LYS A 65 31.13 3.14 6.78
N ILE A 66 30.18 2.20 6.60
CA ILE A 66 29.06 1.98 7.50
C ILE A 66 29.44 0.94 8.53
N LYS A 67 29.21 1.25 9.81
CA LYS A 67 29.52 0.35 10.91
C LYS A 67 28.85 -1.02 10.71
N GLY A 68 29.66 -2.09 10.79
CA GLY A 68 29.23 -3.47 10.60
C GLY A 68 29.39 -4.00 9.17
N TYR A 69 29.91 -3.17 8.24
CA TYR A 69 30.19 -3.55 6.85
C TYR A 69 31.63 -3.26 6.45
N GLU A 70 32.50 -3.04 7.42
CA GLU A 70 33.91 -2.64 7.19
C GLU A 70 34.66 -3.66 6.33
N ASP A 71 34.39 -4.96 6.55
CA ASP A 71 35.02 -6.08 5.88
C ASP A 71 34.24 -6.64 4.70
N PHE A 72 33.18 -5.94 4.25
CA PHE A 72 32.31 -6.43 3.15
C PHE A 72 33.11 -6.72 1.88
N SER A 73 32.98 -7.93 1.34
CA SER A 73 33.62 -8.40 0.12
C SER A 73 32.61 -8.56 -1.03
N GLU A 74 32.75 -7.76 -2.09
CA GLU A 74 31.93 -7.85 -3.29
C GLU A 74 32.03 -9.21 -4.01
N GLU A 75 33.10 -9.94 -3.81
CA GLU A 75 33.37 -11.24 -4.45
C GLU A 75 32.74 -12.41 -3.69
N LEU A 76 32.62 -12.27 -2.37
CA LEU A 76 32.17 -13.35 -1.48
C LEU A 76 30.79 -13.12 -0.87
N GLU A 77 30.30 -11.89 -0.90
CA GLU A 77 29.09 -11.49 -0.19
C GLU A 77 28.09 -10.77 -1.09
N VAL A 78 26.82 -10.92 -0.77
CA VAL A 78 25.72 -10.19 -1.39
C VAL A 78 24.86 -9.56 -0.31
N LEU A 79 24.14 -8.51 -0.65
CA LEU A 79 23.17 -7.90 0.26
C LEU A 79 21.81 -8.56 0.10
N GLU A 80 21.23 -8.99 1.22
CA GLU A 80 19.87 -9.52 1.23
C GLU A 80 18.84 -8.41 1.42
N CYS A 81 17.79 -8.43 0.60
CA CYS A 81 16.64 -7.55 0.79
C CYS A 81 15.75 -8.08 1.91
N THR A 82 15.55 -7.30 2.94
CA THR A 82 14.58 -7.63 4.01
C THR A 82 13.13 -7.39 3.59
N LYS A 83 12.92 -6.49 2.62
CA LYS A 83 11.60 -6.18 2.03
C LYS A 83 11.72 -5.85 0.55
N PRO A 84 10.63 -6.05 -0.22
CA PRO A 84 10.60 -5.63 -1.62
C PRO A 84 10.79 -4.11 -1.74
N GLY A 85 11.59 -3.70 -2.70
CA GLY A 85 11.80 -2.30 -3.05
C GLY A 85 11.37 -2.00 -4.48
N THR A 86 11.55 -0.76 -4.89
CA THR A 86 11.28 -0.31 -6.26
C THR A 86 12.02 -1.20 -7.27
N GLY A 87 11.29 -1.70 -8.27
CA GLY A 87 11.81 -2.64 -9.27
C GLY A 87 11.64 -4.12 -8.92
N CYS A 88 11.35 -4.47 -7.67
CA CYS A 88 10.98 -5.84 -7.30
C CYS A 88 9.54 -6.15 -7.73
N LYS A 89 9.31 -7.34 -8.32
CA LYS A 89 7.96 -7.77 -8.73
C LYS A 89 6.98 -7.88 -7.55
N ASP A 90 7.49 -8.12 -6.35
CA ASP A 90 6.66 -8.27 -5.14
C ASP A 90 6.30 -6.93 -4.47
N ALA A 91 6.94 -5.82 -4.86
CA ALA A 91 6.75 -4.55 -4.19
C ALA A 91 5.29 -4.03 -4.24
N PRO A 92 4.58 -4.09 -5.39
CA PRO A 92 3.17 -3.72 -5.43
C PRO A 92 2.29 -4.62 -4.55
N ARG A 93 2.54 -5.94 -4.54
CA ARG A 93 1.81 -6.90 -3.69
C ARG A 93 2.03 -6.59 -2.21
N ALA A 94 3.29 -6.41 -1.81
CA ALA A 94 3.66 -6.12 -0.42
C ALA A 94 3.03 -4.82 0.09
N PHE A 95 3.02 -3.79 -0.75
CA PHE A 95 2.37 -2.52 -0.42
C PHE A 95 0.85 -2.67 -0.31
N ASN A 96 0.20 -3.29 -1.32
CA ASN A 96 -1.24 -3.48 -1.33
C ASN A 96 -1.74 -4.30 -0.13
N MET A 97 -1.03 -5.37 0.22
CA MET A 97 -1.36 -6.18 1.40
C MET A 97 -1.25 -5.37 2.69
N LYS A 98 -0.21 -4.54 2.85
CA LYS A 98 -0.09 -3.66 4.01
C LYS A 98 -1.22 -2.62 4.06
N LEU A 99 -1.54 -2.00 2.93
CA LEU A 99 -2.67 -1.06 2.84
C LEU A 99 -3.98 -1.76 3.21
N ALA A 100 -4.20 -2.98 2.72
CA ALA A 100 -5.38 -3.77 3.05
C ALA A 100 -5.50 -4.09 4.55
N THR A 101 -4.39 -4.31 5.27
CA THR A 101 -4.45 -4.51 6.73
C THR A 101 -4.95 -3.26 7.46
N VAL A 102 -4.71 -2.07 6.91
CA VAL A 102 -5.21 -0.80 7.46
C VAL A 102 -6.68 -0.60 7.11
N THR A 103 -7.03 -0.67 5.83
CA THR A 103 -8.39 -0.36 5.34
C THR A 103 -9.42 -1.39 5.82
N ARG A 104 -9.04 -2.67 5.90
CA ARG A 104 -9.90 -3.78 6.37
C ARG A 104 -9.84 -4.00 7.87
N SER A 105 -9.19 -3.10 8.61
CA SER A 105 -9.16 -3.20 10.08
C SER A 105 -10.58 -3.14 10.65
N PRO A 106 -10.86 -3.81 11.79
CA PRO A 106 -12.19 -3.77 12.43
C PRO A 106 -12.67 -2.34 12.74
N LYS A 107 -11.74 -1.40 12.93
CA LYS A 107 -12.06 0.01 13.17
C LYS A 107 -12.68 0.70 11.95
N LEU A 108 -12.20 0.40 10.75
CA LEU A 108 -12.71 0.98 9.51
C LEU A 108 -13.77 0.11 8.85
N GLY A 109 -13.63 -1.22 8.92
CA GLY A 109 -14.61 -2.16 8.42
C GLY A 109 -14.84 -2.13 6.90
N LEU A 110 -13.87 -1.66 6.12
CA LEU A 110 -13.94 -1.74 4.66
C LEU A 110 -13.81 -3.21 4.22
N CYS A 111 -14.64 -3.62 3.29
CA CYS A 111 -14.64 -4.96 2.73
C CYS A 111 -14.37 -4.91 1.22
N PRO A 112 -13.51 -5.80 0.69
CA PRO A 112 -13.29 -5.89 -0.75
C PRO A 112 -14.56 -6.38 -1.45
N THR A 113 -14.83 -5.88 -2.66
CA THR A 113 -15.92 -6.39 -3.47
C THR A 113 -15.54 -7.72 -4.10
N THR A 114 -16.54 -8.55 -4.42
CA THR A 114 -16.33 -9.84 -5.10
C THR A 114 -15.89 -9.67 -6.55
N MET A 115 -16.23 -8.54 -7.17
CA MET A 115 -15.93 -8.24 -8.58
C MET A 115 -14.52 -7.66 -8.77
N ASP A 116 -14.05 -6.90 -7.78
CA ASP A 116 -12.76 -6.22 -7.83
C ASP A 116 -12.20 -6.10 -6.41
N GLY A 117 -11.19 -6.91 -6.08
CA GLY A 117 -10.58 -6.92 -4.75
C GLY A 117 -9.84 -5.63 -4.37
N GLU A 118 -9.61 -4.74 -5.34
CA GLU A 118 -9.00 -3.41 -5.13
C GLU A 118 -10.07 -2.32 -4.92
N LEU A 119 -11.33 -2.64 -5.11
CA LEU A 119 -12.47 -1.80 -4.71
C LEU A 119 -12.97 -2.29 -3.35
N GLU A 120 -12.87 -1.47 -2.34
CA GLU A 120 -13.35 -1.74 -0.99
C GLU A 120 -14.51 -0.81 -0.65
N ILE A 121 -15.50 -1.33 0.06
CA ILE A 121 -16.71 -0.62 0.41
C ILE A 121 -17.01 -0.72 1.91
N GLN A 122 -17.63 0.31 2.46
CA GLN A 122 -18.10 0.37 3.83
C GLN A 122 -19.60 0.68 3.84
N HIS A 123 -20.35 -0.07 4.65
CA HIS A 123 -21.79 0.10 4.78
C HIS A 123 -22.22 0.33 6.23
N ASP A 124 -23.31 1.06 6.40
CA ASP A 124 -24.10 1.07 7.62
C ASP A 124 -25.49 0.50 7.28
N GLY A 125 -25.71 -0.75 7.67
CA GLY A 125 -26.85 -1.52 7.22
C GLY A 125 -26.83 -1.73 5.69
N ARG A 126 -27.81 -1.14 4.98
CA ARG A 126 -27.90 -1.20 3.52
C ARG A 126 -27.33 0.03 2.80
N ASN A 127 -26.91 1.04 3.55
CA ASN A 127 -26.45 2.30 2.98
C ASN A 127 -24.94 2.27 2.81
N LEU A 128 -24.45 2.59 1.62
CA LEU A 128 -23.06 2.85 1.37
C LEU A 128 -22.63 4.10 2.16
N THR A 129 -21.54 4.00 2.91
CA THR A 129 -21.03 5.12 3.71
C THR A 129 -19.67 5.60 3.24
N ALA A 130 -18.87 4.71 2.64
CA ALA A 130 -17.65 5.04 1.93
C ALA A 130 -17.28 3.94 0.93
N ALA A 131 -16.53 4.30 -0.09
CA ALA A 131 -15.86 3.37 -0.98
C ALA A 131 -14.44 3.84 -1.28
N LEU A 132 -13.53 2.89 -1.51
CA LEU A 132 -12.12 3.13 -1.72
C LEU A 132 -11.63 2.28 -2.88
N GLY A 133 -11.02 2.92 -3.88
CA GLY A 133 -10.36 2.26 -5.00
C GLY A 133 -8.85 2.44 -4.93
N LYS A 134 -8.11 1.35 -5.08
CA LYS A 134 -6.63 1.34 -5.02
C LYS A 134 -6.03 1.21 -6.42
N HIS A 135 -5.19 2.16 -6.80
CA HIS A 135 -4.45 2.11 -8.04
C HIS A 135 -2.95 2.27 -7.76
N VAL A 136 -2.30 1.16 -7.41
CA VAL A 136 -0.88 1.11 -7.01
C VAL A 136 -0.65 1.98 -5.76
N ASP A 137 -0.05 3.15 -5.90
CA ASP A 137 0.24 4.16 -4.87
C ASP A 137 -0.84 5.23 -4.73
N ASP A 138 -1.70 5.37 -5.75
CA ASP A 138 -2.85 6.26 -5.71
C ASP A 138 -4.06 5.57 -5.09
N VAL A 139 -4.72 6.24 -4.16
CA VAL A 139 -5.95 5.77 -3.53
C VAL A 139 -7.03 6.83 -3.68
N LYS A 140 -8.15 6.45 -4.30
CA LYS A 140 -9.34 7.28 -4.42
C LYS A 140 -10.36 6.85 -3.39
N ILE A 141 -10.86 7.80 -2.61
CA ILE A 141 -11.83 7.56 -1.54
C ILE A 141 -13.04 8.46 -1.78
N ILE A 142 -14.22 7.87 -1.71
CA ILE A 142 -15.50 8.61 -1.74
C ILE A 142 -16.33 8.22 -0.53
N GLY A 143 -17.21 9.10 -0.08
CA GLY A 143 -18.14 8.78 1.00
C GLY A 143 -18.51 9.97 1.85
N LYS A 144 -19.18 9.69 2.96
CA LYS A 144 -19.49 10.73 3.96
C LYS A 144 -18.21 11.28 4.55
N GLU A 145 -18.10 12.59 4.70
CA GLU A 145 -16.88 13.29 5.12
C GLU A 145 -16.22 12.65 6.35
N LYS A 146 -16.99 12.38 7.40
CA LYS A 146 -16.50 11.72 8.62
C LYS A 146 -15.84 10.36 8.36
N ASN A 147 -16.39 9.57 7.43
CA ASN A 147 -15.86 8.24 7.08
C ASN A 147 -14.59 8.39 6.27
N VAL A 148 -14.58 9.29 5.28
CA VAL A 148 -13.41 9.60 4.47
C VAL A 148 -12.26 10.09 5.34
N ASP A 149 -12.49 11.05 6.24
CA ASP A 149 -11.48 11.55 7.19
C ASP A 149 -10.90 10.43 8.07
N SER A 150 -11.77 9.54 8.56
CA SER A 150 -11.33 8.40 9.38
C SER A 150 -10.42 7.44 8.61
N ILE A 151 -10.73 7.20 7.33
CA ILE A 151 -9.92 6.36 6.43
C ILE A 151 -8.57 7.04 6.16
N VAL A 152 -8.56 8.31 5.80
CA VAL A 152 -7.33 9.10 5.54
C VAL A 152 -6.43 9.11 6.76
N GLN A 153 -6.97 9.44 7.95
CA GLN A 153 -6.22 9.43 9.20
C GLN A 153 -5.60 8.06 9.52
N ALA A 154 -6.33 6.97 9.29
CA ALA A 154 -5.79 5.63 9.52
C ALA A 154 -4.66 5.29 8.55
N ILE A 155 -4.74 5.70 7.30
CA ILE A 155 -3.67 5.54 6.30
C ILE A 155 -2.45 6.40 6.72
N GLU A 156 -2.65 7.66 7.08
CA GLU A 156 -1.58 8.55 7.54
C GLU A 156 -0.86 8.06 8.80
N ALA A 157 -1.59 7.43 9.71
CA ALA A 157 -1.01 6.85 10.93
C ALA A 157 0.01 5.74 10.64
N VAL A 158 -0.13 5.04 9.52
CA VAL A 158 0.74 3.91 9.14
C VAL A 158 1.79 4.30 8.11
N PHE A 159 1.41 5.12 7.13
CA PHE A 159 2.26 5.46 5.98
C PHE A 159 2.90 6.86 6.08
N GLY A 160 2.55 7.62 7.12
CA GLY A 160 2.96 9.00 7.24
C GLY A 160 2.04 9.95 6.45
N LYS A 161 2.36 11.24 6.49
CA LYS A 161 1.56 12.28 5.84
C LYS A 161 1.44 12.01 4.34
N VAL A 162 0.22 12.01 3.83
CA VAL A 162 -0.09 11.82 2.40
C VAL A 162 -0.34 13.15 1.70
N THR A 163 -0.13 13.19 0.39
CA THR A 163 -0.57 14.32 -0.43
C THR A 163 -2.02 14.07 -0.84
N SER A 164 -2.91 14.99 -0.52
CA SER A 164 -4.34 14.85 -0.84
C SER A 164 -4.81 15.97 -1.76
N SER A 165 -5.70 15.62 -2.70
CA SER A 165 -6.49 16.54 -3.51
C SER A 165 -7.97 16.26 -3.29
N LYS A 166 -8.74 17.32 -3.07
CA LYS A 166 -10.23 17.29 -3.00
C LYS A 166 -10.80 17.78 -4.30
#